data_843605815287dd3aa883d1513cff0d05
#
_entry.id   843605815287dd3aa883d1513cff0d05
#
_cell.length_a   1.000
_cell.length_b   1.000
_cell.length_c   1.000
_cell.angle_alpha   90.00
_cell.angle_beta   90.00
_cell.angle_gamma   90.00
#
_symmetry.space_group_name_H-M   'P 1'
#
loop_
_entity.id
_entity.type
_entity.pdbx_description
1 polymer ?
#
loop_
_entity_poly.entity_id
_entity_poly.type
_entity_poly.pdbx_seq_one_letter_code
_entity_poly.pdbx_strand_id
1 'polypeptide(L)'
;MMRPSTFFFLIRRGIRNLGKHWAMTFVCILSLSVCMTLNTFASLAEVNVDSMVNYLGSQNETVVYLDPECDDATAQAVGEKLAAMPGVTNVQFVSKQDVLNTYRNYMEDYSSLWDEFENDNPFKANYRVSIAALSPMESMSKQMQAIQGVYSVTAPVEMTNVFVQVQRSVTKVGRGIVLVLMVVSIITVGSTIRLSVFARRREIEIMKYVGATNGLVTLPFVVEGLAMGLISGVLTAAISLGGYSYMVQASDGLGGVWEMIMGQALVPVSAVWSTIIPYSLIGGAVVGGLGSMFSIRKHLNV
;
A
#
# COMPACT_ATOMS: atom_id res chain seq x y z
N MET A 1 21.95 -30.00 23.43
CA MET A 1 21.68 -28.57 23.68
C MET A 1 22.96 -27.76 23.46
N MET A 2 23.00 -26.78 22.56
CA MET A 2 24.18 -25.93 22.37
C MET A 2 24.34 -25.00 23.60
N ARG A 3 25.57 -24.87 24.10
CA ARG A 3 25.87 -23.93 25.21
C ARG A 3 25.72 -22.47 24.65
N PRO A 4 25.17 -21.52 25.42
CA PRO A 4 24.98 -20.13 24.96
C PRO A 4 26.29 -19.48 24.49
N SER A 5 27.42 -19.81 25.10
CA SER A 5 28.76 -19.35 24.71
C SER A 5 29.16 -19.75 23.28
N THR A 6 28.79 -20.98 22.88
CA THR A 6 29.06 -21.49 21.52
C THR A 6 28.21 -20.76 20.46
N PHE A 7 26.96 -20.44 20.80
CA PHE A 7 26.07 -19.70 19.93
C PHE A 7 26.60 -18.27 19.67
N PHE A 8 27.00 -17.55 20.70
CA PHE A 8 27.58 -16.22 20.59
C PHE A 8 28.90 -16.20 19.79
N PHE A 9 29.74 -17.21 20.00
CA PHE A 9 30.97 -17.37 19.20
C PHE A 9 30.68 -17.56 17.71
N LEU A 10 29.67 -18.34 17.36
CA LEU A 10 29.29 -18.61 15.96
C LEU A 10 28.70 -17.36 15.29
N ILE A 11 27.91 -16.56 16.02
CA ILE A 11 27.40 -15.26 15.55
C ILE A 11 28.59 -14.32 15.24
N ARG A 12 29.49 -14.17 16.21
CA ARG A 12 30.68 -13.32 16.03
C ARG A 12 31.55 -13.77 14.85
N ARG A 13 31.66 -15.10 14.65
CA ARG A 13 32.38 -15.67 13.50
C ARG A 13 31.67 -15.36 12.18
N GLY A 14 30.32 -15.43 12.11
CA GLY A 14 29.52 -15.07 10.95
C GLY A 14 29.73 -13.60 10.55
N ILE A 15 29.63 -12.67 11.51
CA ILE A 15 29.83 -11.24 11.27
C ILE A 15 31.26 -10.93 10.83
N ARG A 16 32.27 -11.55 11.48
CA ARG A 16 33.69 -11.33 11.10
C ARG A 16 33.98 -11.84 9.66
N ASN A 17 33.24 -12.80 9.22
CA ASN A 17 33.39 -13.37 7.87
C ASN A 17 32.97 -12.40 6.75
N LEU A 18 32.00 -11.52 7.01
CA LEU A 18 31.57 -10.46 6.06
C LEU A 18 32.77 -9.57 5.65
N GLY A 19 33.67 -9.27 6.60
CA GLY A 19 34.86 -8.45 6.32
C GLY A 19 35.96 -9.21 5.55
N LYS A 20 36.05 -10.54 5.68
CA LYS A 20 37.12 -11.33 5.03
C LYS A 20 36.94 -11.45 3.51
N HIS A 21 35.68 -11.39 3.03
CA HIS A 21 35.29 -11.43 1.61
C HIS A 21 34.45 -10.17 1.25
N TRP A 22 34.93 -9.01 1.67
CA TRP A 22 34.20 -7.73 1.62
C TRP A 22 33.65 -7.40 0.23
N ALA A 23 34.42 -7.65 -0.84
CA ALA A 23 33.97 -7.36 -2.22
C ALA A 23 32.73 -8.16 -2.62
N MET A 24 32.70 -9.47 -2.31
CA MET A 24 31.57 -10.34 -2.61
C MET A 24 30.36 -9.99 -1.75
N THR A 25 30.60 -9.73 -0.46
CA THR A 25 29.56 -9.28 0.49
C THR A 25 28.96 -7.95 0.05
N PHE A 26 29.79 -7.00 -0.40
CA PHE A 26 29.35 -5.69 -0.86
C PHE A 26 28.44 -5.80 -2.10
N VAL A 27 28.85 -6.58 -3.10
CA VAL A 27 28.03 -6.83 -4.31
C VAL A 27 26.69 -7.47 -3.96
N CYS A 28 26.70 -8.42 -3.03
CA CYS A 28 25.45 -9.04 -2.56
C CYS A 28 24.54 -8.05 -1.85
N ILE A 29 25.07 -7.26 -0.91
CA ILE A 29 24.32 -6.24 -0.20
C ILE A 29 23.75 -5.21 -1.17
N LEU A 30 24.55 -4.75 -2.14
CA LEU A 30 24.10 -3.78 -3.15
C LEU A 30 22.98 -4.35 -4.00
N SER A 31 23.16 -5.55 -4.56
CA SER A 31 22.14 -6.23 -5.38
C SER A 31 20.85 -6.48 -4.60
N LEU A 32 20.97 -6.95 -3.35
CA LEU A 32 19.82 -7.19 -2.48
C LEU A 32 19.10 -5.89 -2.13
N SER A 33 19.86 -4.80 -1.84
CA SER A 33 19.29 -3.49 -1.55
C SER A 33 18.51 -2.94 -2.75
N VAL A 34 19.04 -3.08 -3.97
CA VAL A 34 18.31 -2.65 -5.19
C VAL A 34 17.01 -3.44 -5.36
N CYS A 35 17.05 -4.76 -5.26
CA CYS A 35 15.85 -5.58 -5.37
C CYS A 35 14.81 -5.23 -4.29
N MET A 36 15.25 -5.03 -3.06
CA MET A 36 14.37 -4.67 -1.95
C MET A 36 13.82 -3.25 -2.08
N THR A 37 14.61 -2.30 -2.60
CA THR A 37 14.15 -0.94 -2.85
C THR A 37 13.05 -0.93 -3.92
N LEU A 38 13.24 -1.66 -5.03
CA LEU A 38 12.21 -1.81 -6.06
C LEU A 38 10.93 -2.46 -5.50
N ASN A 39 11.09 -3.45 -4.63
CA ASN A 39 9.98 -4.11 -3.94
C ASN A 39 9.22 -3.12 -3.02
N THR A 40 9.95 -2.31 -2.26
CA THR A 40 9.36 -1.28 -1.39
C THR A 40 8.63 -0.22 -2.21
N PHE A 41 9.21 0.25 -3.34
CA PHE A 41 8.53 1.20 -4.23
C PHE A 41 7.28 0.61 -4.87
N ALA A 42 7.28 -0.66 -5.26
CA ALA A 42 6.07 -1.33 -5.76
C ALA A 42 4.95 -1.38 -4.70
N SER A 43 5.31 -1.67 -3.45
CA SER A 43 4.36 -1.65 -2.32
C SER A 43 3.87 -0.23 -1.99
N LEU A 44 4.75 0.78 -2.06
CA LEU A 44 4.37 2.18 -1.89
C LEU A 44 3.42 2.66 -2.99
N ALA A 45 3.65 2.26 -4.23
CA ALA A 45 2.76 2.58 -5.34
C ALA A 45 1.35 2.00 -5.09
N GLU A 46 1.24 0.75 -4.59
CA GLU A 46 -0.04 0.14 -4.21
C GLU A 46 -0.76 1.00 -3.15
N VAL A 47 -0.07 1.35 -2.06
CA VAL A 47 -0.65 2.15 -0.96
C VAL A 47 -1.07 3.55 -1.41
N ASN A 48 -0.28 4.20 -2.27
CA ASN A 48 -0.61 5.52 -2.78
C ASN A 48 -1.78 5.49 -3.79
N VAL A 49 -1.86 4.46 -4.63
CA VAL A 49 -3.01 4.27 -5.53
C VAL A 49 -4.28 4.01 -4.71
N ASP A 50 -4.21 3.21 -3.66
CA ASP A 50 -5.34 2.99 -2.74
C ASP A 50 -5.79 4.30 -2.09
N SER A 51 -4.86 5.12 -1.61
CA SER A 51 -5.14 6.44 -1.02
C SER A 51 -5.79 7.37 -2.04
N MET A 52 -5.24 7.43 -3.26
CA MET A 52 -5.75 8.25 -4.35
C MET A 52 -7.17 7.85 -4.78
N VAL A 53 -7.43 6.56 -4.90
CA VAL A 53 -8.77 6.05 -5.23
C VAL A 53 -9.77 6.36 -4.13
N ASN A 54 -9.37 6.23 -2.86
CA ASN A 54 -10.21 6.59 -1.72
C ASN A 54 -10.49 8.09 -1.67
N TYR A 55 -9.48 8.94 -1.91
CA TYR A 55 -9.63 10.39 -1.97
C TYR A 55 -10.60 10.81 -3.10
N LEU A 56 -10.36 10.35 -4.32
CA LEU A 56 -11.23 10.66 -5.46
C LEU A 56 -12.64 10.08 -5.28
N GLY A 57 -12.74 8.90 -4.69
CA GLY A 57 -14.02 8.28 -4.37
C GLY A 57 -14.83 9.07 -3.34
N SER A 58 -14.15 9.67 -2.35
CA SER A 58 -14.81 10.51 -1.33
C SER A 58 -15.29 11.86 -1.87
N GLN A 59 -14.72 12.34 -2.98
CA GLN A 59 -15.16 13.55 -3.69
C GLN A 59 -16.40 13.31 -4.56
N ASN A 60 -16.68 12.06 -4.90
CA ASN A 60 -17.81 11.68 -5.74
C ASN A 60 -19.03 11.38 -4.87
N GLU A 61 -19.89 12.40 -4.70
CA GLU A 61 -21.14 12.24 -3.97
C GLU A 61 -22.21 11.55 -4.83
N THR A 62 -22.91 10.61 -4.23
CA THR A 62 -24.14 10.05 -4.77
C THR A 62 -25.30 10.94 -4.37
N VAL A 63 -26.05 11.44 -5.34
CA VAL A 63 -27.23 12.27 -5.08
C VAL A 63 -28.47 11.41 -5.14
N VAL A 64 -29.21 11.34 -4.04
CA VAL A 64 -30.48 10.62 -3.91
C VAL A 64 -31.60 11.65 -3.88
N TYR A 65 -32.33 11.78 -4.97
CA TYR A 65 -33.46 12.70 -5.09
C TYR A 65 -34.69 12.12 -4.43
N LEU A 66 -35.37 12.91 -3.61
CA LEU A 66 -36.60 12.54 -2.97
C LEU A 66 -37.81 12.76 -3.90
N ASP A 67 -38.89 12.02 -3.66
CA ASP A 67 -40.16 12.22 -4.36
C ASP A 67 -40.69 13.63 -4.02
N PRO A 68 -41.16 14.41 -5.01
CA PRO A 68 -41.73 15.73 -4.76
C PRO A 68 -42.91 15.74 -3.77
N GLU A 69 -43.65 14.63 -3.68
CA GLU A 69 -44.79 14.44 -2.79
C GLU A 69 -44.41 13.89 -1.41
N CYS A 70 -43.12 13.67 -1.16
CA CYS A 70 -42.61 13.11 0.09
C CYS A 70 -42.82 14.08 1.24
N ASP A 71 -43.46 13.64 2.32
CA ASP A 71 -43.57 14.38 3.58
C ASP A 71 -42.25 14.35 4.37
N ASP A 72 -42.09 15.27 5.31
CA ASP A 72 -40.87 15.39 6.12
C ASP A 72 -40.57 14.13 6.93
N ALA A 73 -41.57 13.39 7.36
CA ALA A 73 -41.40 12.14 8.09
C ALA A 73 -40.81 11.05 7.20
N THR A 74 -41.30 10.93 5.97
CA THR A 74 -40.77 9.99 4.99
C THR A 74 -39.36 10.39 4.55
N ALA A 75 -39.10 11.71 4.36
CA ALA A 75 -37.78 12.21 4.04
C ALA A 75 -36.77 11.82 5.14
N GLN A 76 -37.12 12.03 6.42
CA GLN A 76 -36.25 11.63 7.53
C GLN A 76 -36.02 10.11 7.56
N ALA A 77 -37.07 9.30 7.36
CA ALA A 77 -36.94 7.83 7.31
C ALA A 77 -36.01 7.36 6.18
N VAL A 78 -36.03 8.03 5.02
CA VAL A 78 -35.06 7.78 3.93
C VAL A 78 -33.65 8.07 4.39
N GLY A 79 -33.40 9.22 5.05
CA GLY A 79 -32.08 9.60 5.58
C GLY A 79 -31.54 8.57 6.57
N GLU A 80 -32.37 8.10 7.50
CA GLU A 80 -32.00 7.06 8.47
C GLU A 80 -31.64 5.72 7.78
N LYS A 81 -32.41 5.31 6.79
CA LYS A 81 -32.12 4.11 6.01
C LYS A 81 -30.84 4.23 5.21
N LEU A 82 -30.56 5.39 4.60
CA LEU A 82 -29.33 5.66 3.88
C LEU A 82 -28.12 5.62 4.82
N ALA A 83 -28.23 6.22 6.01
CA ALA A 83 -27.15 6.22 7.00
C ALA A 83 -26.86 4.83 7.58
N ALA A 84 -27.86 3.95 7.63
CA ALA A 84 -27.70 2.57 8.11
C ALA A 84 -27.11 1.62 7.06
N MET A 85 -26.94 2.05 5.81
CA MET A 85 -26.41 1.18 4.74
C MET A 85 -24.91 0.92 4.91
N PRO A 86 -24.44 -0.34 4.77
CA PRO A 86 -23.02 -0.66 4.82
C PRO A 86 -22.25 0.07 3.70
N GLY A 87 -21.16 0.76 4.06
CA GLY A 87 -20.32 1.49 3.11
C GLY A 87 -20.71 2.95 2.91
N VAL A 88 -21.79 3.43 3.48
CA VAL A 88 -22.13 4.86 3.56
C VAL A 88 -21.30 5.49 4.68
N THR A 89 -20.62 6.60 4.37
CA THR A 89 -19.74 7.31 5.31
C THR A 89 -20.32 8.62 5.81
N ASN A 90 -21.11 9.29 4.97
CA ASN A 90 -21.80 10.54 5.31
C ASN A 90 -23.12 10.65 4.56
N VAL A 91 -24.13 11.26 5.20
CA VAL A 91 -25.44 11.54 4.61
C VAL A 91 -25.81 12.96 4.97
N GLN A 92 -25.96 13.83 3.98
CA GLN A 92 -26.32 15.23 4.15
C GLN A 92 -27.62 15.51 3.43
N PHE A 93 -28.62 16.01 4.15
CA PHE A 93 -29.87 16.49 3.56
C PHE A 93 -29.68 17.87 2.94
N VAL A 94 -30.18 18.08 1.73
CA VAL A 94 -30.18 19.34 1.01
C VAL A 94 -31.62 19.66 0.61
N SER A 95 -32.16 20.74 1.17
CA SER A 95 -33.52 21.16 0.88
C SER A 95 -33.67 21.72 -0.55
N LYS A 96 -34.90 21.79 -1.07
CA LYS A 96 -35.20 22.44 -2.36
C LYS A 96 -34.64 23.88 -2.44
N GLN A 97 -34.70 24.60 -1.33
CA GLN A 97 -34.22 25.97 -1.23
C GLN A 97 -32.68 26.05 -1.25
N ASP A 98 -32.01 25.12 -0.57
CA ASP A 98 -30.53 25.06 -0.57
C ASP A 98 -29.99 24.72 -1.94
N VAL A 99 -30.70 23.86 -2.70
CA VAL A 99 -30.36 23.56 -4.10
C VAL A 99 -30.47 24.83 -4.95
N LEU A 100 -31.58 25.57 -4.86
CA LEU A 100 -31.79 26.82 -5.56
C LEU A 100 -30.71 27.86 -5.23
N ASN A 101 -30.40 28.04 -3.95
CA ASN A 101 -29.36 28.95 -3.49
C ASN A 101 -27.97 28.57 -4.02
N THR A 102 -27.70 27.28 -4.08
CA THR A 102 -26.43 26.77 -4.62
C THR A 102 -26.29 27.14 -6.10
N TYR A 103 -27.32 26.93 -6.93
CA TYR A 103 -27.26 27.31 -8.34
C TYR A 103 -27.23 28.85 -8.55
N ARG A 104 -27.95 29.62 -7.70
CA ARG A 104 -27.89 31.09 -7.70
C ARG A 104 -26.45 31.58 -7.48
N ASN A 105 -25.72 31.00 -6.53
CA ASN A 105 -24.34 31.37 -6.24
C ASN A 105 -23.36 30.95 -7.35
N TYR A 106 -23.61 29.85 -8.03
CA TYR A 106 -22.77 29.41 -9.15
C TYR A 106 -22.95 30.26 -10.42
N MET A 107 -24.12 30.86 -10.60
CA MET A 107 -24.51 31.63 -11.79
C MET A 107 -24.94 33.05 -11.42
N GLU A 108 -24.06 33.78 -10.72
CA GLU A 108 -24.31 35.14 -10.24
C GLU A 108 -24.70 36.10 -11.37
N ASP A 109 -24.15 35.93 -12.57
CA ASP A 109 -24.43 36.73 -13.74
C ASP A 109 -25.89 36.63 -14.27
N TYR A 110 -26.65 35.64 -13.81
CA TYR A 110 -28.04 35.35 -14.22
C TYR A 110 -29.03 35.50 -13.04
N SER A 111 -28.74 36.38 -12.11
CA SER A 111 -29.55 36.53 -10.87
C SER A 111 -31.06 36.77 -11.12
N SER A 112 -31.40 37.49 -12.17
CA SER A 112 -32.80 37.79 -12.53
C SER A 112 -33.61 36.56 -12.93
N LEU A 113 -32.99 35.49 -13.44
CA LEU A 113 -33.68 34.24 -13.77
C LEU A 113 -34.07 33.44 -12.53
N TRP A 114 -33.31 33.58 -11.43
CA TRP A 114 -33.54 32.82 -10.21
C TRP A 114 -34.67 33.38 -9.36
N ASP A 115 -35.02 34.66 -9.53
CA ASP A 115 -36.11 35.32 -8.79
C ASP A 115 -37.48 34.75 -9.18
N GLU A 116 -37.64 34.28 -10.43
CA GLU A 116 -38.84 33.64 -10.92
C GLU A 116 -39.07 32.26 -10.25
N PHE A 117 -38.00 31.54 -9.88
CA PHE A 117 -38.05 30.23 -9.23
C PHE A 117 -38.20 30.29 -7.70
N GLU A 118 -38.26 31.45 -7.08
CA GLU A 118 -38.53 31.56 -5.63
C GLU A 118 -39.94 31.08 -5.26
N ASN A 119 -40.90 31.33 -6.15
CA ASN A 119 -42.31 30.97 -5.92
C ASN A 119 -42.68 29.59 -6.47
N ASP A 120 -42.03 29.14 -7.51
CA ASP A 120 -42.22 27.82 -8.12
C ASP A 120 -40.88 27.11 -8.33
N ASN A 121 -40.35 26.56 -7.23
CA ASN A 121 -39.04 25.94 -7.20
C ASN A 121 -39.05 24.55 -7.88
N PRO A 122 -38.47 24.40 -9.07
CA PRO A 122 -38.48 23.15 -9.83
C PRO A 122 -37.55 22.08 -9.26
N PHE A 123 -36.67 22.46 -8.30
CA PHE A 123 -35.69 21.53 -7.75
C PHE A 123 -36.32 20.57 -6.74
N LYS A 124 -35.71 19.40 -6.64
CA LYS A 124 -36.09 18.36 -5.67
C LYS A 124 -35.16 18.40 -4.47
N ALA A 125 -35.73 18.20 -3.29
CA ALA A 125 -34.90 17.92 -2.13
C ALA A 125 -34.11 16.61 -2.37
N ASN A 126 -32.92 16.55 -1.87
CA ASN A 126 -32.07 15.39 -2.08
C ASN A 126 -31.18 15.12 -0.84
N TYR A 127 -30.66 13.89 -0.81
CA TYR A 127 -29.58 13.51 0.08
C TYR A 127 -28.29 13.41 -0.72
N ARG A 128 -27.23 14.07 -0.25
CA ARG A 128 -25.86 13.84 -0.70
C ARG A 128 -25.25 12.77 0.16
N VAL A 129 -24.92 11.64 -0.48
CA VAL A 129 -24.43 10.45 0.18
C VAL A 129 -23.00 10.19 -0.25
N SER A 130 -22.08 10.26 0.73
CA SER A 130 -20.69 9.85 0.50
C SER A 130 -20.55 8.35 0.75
N ILE A 131 -19.94 7.64 -0.18
CA ILE A 131 -19.78 6.19 -0.14
C ILE A 131 -18.29 5.86 -0.14
N ALA A 132 -17.88 4.86 0.63
CA ALA A 132 -16.49 4.38 0.60
C ALA A 132 -16.12 3.91 -0.82
N ALA A 133 -14.97 4.36 -1.34
CA ALA A 133 -14.57 4.20 -2.74
C ALA A 133 -14.55 2.75 -3.27
N LEU A 134 -14.37 1.77 -2.38
CA LEU A 134 -14.31 0.34 -2.71
C LEU A 134 -15.67 -0.37 -2.63
N SER A 135 -16.73 0.33 -2.28
CA SER A 135 -18.07 -0.25 -2.21
C SER A 135 -18.62 -0.49 -3.61
N PRO A 136 -19.39 -1.56 -3.83
CA PRO A 136 -19.98 -1.87 -5.14
C PRO A 136 -21.09 -0.87 -5.46
N MET A 137 -20.70 0.29 -6.04
CA MET A 137 -21.55 1.44 -6.31
C MET A 137 -22.84 1.09 -7.06
N GLU A 138 -22.76 0.20 -8.05
CA GLU A 138 -23.93 -0.20 -8.83
C GLU A 138 -25.00 -0.91 -7.97
N SER A 139 -24.57 -1.83 -7.09
CA SER A 139 -25.51 -2.54 -6.20
C SER A 139 -26.07 -1.61 -5.13
N MET A 140 -25.26 -0.69 -4.61
CA MET A 140 -25.70 0.30 -3.63
C MET A 140 -26.68 1.30 -4.23
N SER A 141 -26.43 1.80 -5.43
CA SER A 141 -27.34 2.68 -6.16
C SER A 141 -28.72 2.01 -6.38
N LYS A 142 -28.74 0.73 -6.77
CA LYS A 142 -29.97 -0.05 -6.90
C LYS A 142 -30.70 -0.23 -5.56
N GLN A 143 -29.97 -0.47 -4.47
CA GLN A 143 -30.57 -0.59 -3.13
C GLN A 143 -31.13 0.76 -2.65
N MET A 144 -30.43 1.87 -2.88
CA MET A 144 -30.92 3.20 -2.56
C MET A 144 -32.16 3.56 -3.35
N GLN A 145 -32.20 3.20 -4.64
CA GLN A 145 -33.36 3.45 -5.50
C GLN A 145 -34.59 2.64 -5.12
N ALA A 146 -34.42 1.50 -4.44
CA ALA A 146 -35.51 0.67 -3.94
C ALA A 146 -36.13 1.19 -2.62
N ILE A 147 -35.58 2.24 -2.02
CA ILE A 147 -36.10 2.84 -0.79
C ILE A 147 -37.36 3.63 -1.13
N GLN A 148 -38.45 3.36 -0.42
CA GLN A 148 -39.70 4.11 -0.58
C GLN A 148 -39.52 5.57 -0.24
N GLY A 149 -39.95 6.48 -1.11
CA GLY A 149 -39.72 7.92 -1.03
C GLY A 149 -38.52 8.45 -1.84
N VAL A 150 -37.76 7.55 -2.48
CA VAL A 150 -36.69 7.92 -3.41
C VAL A 150 -37.25 7.99 -4.83
N TYR A 151 -37.08 9.13 -5.47
CA TYR A 151 -37.46 9.36 -6.87
C TYR A 151 -36.41 8.80 -7.84
N SER A 152 -35.15 9.20 -7.66
CA SER A 152 -34.02 8.74 -8.50
C SER A 152 -32.71 8.84 -7.77
N VAL A 153 -31.74 8.05 -8.21
CA VAL A 153 -30.35 8.05 -7.67
C VAL A 153 -29.40 8.38 -8.82
N THR A 154 -28.60 9.42 -8.64
CA THR A 154 -27.49 9.75 -9.54
C THR A 154 -26.18 9.43 -8.86
N ALA A 155 -25.52 8.40 -9.31
CA ALA A 155 -24.26 7.93 -8.78
C ALA A 155 -23.21 7.88 -9.90
N PRO A 156 -21.94 8.23 -9.63
CA PRO A 156 -20.85 8.19 -10.63
C PRO A 156 -20.32 6.75 -10.83
N VAL A 157 -21.21 5.81 -11.20
CA VAL A 157 -20.93 4.38 -11.30
C VAL A 157 -19.78 4.09 -12.27
N GLU A 158 -19.75 4.73 -13.43
CA GLU A 158 -18.73 4.49 -14.46
C GLU A 158 -17.34 4.91 -13.96
N MET A 159 -17.21 6.11 -13.36
CA MET A 159 -15.96 6.59 -12.80
C MET A 159 -15.45 5.70 -11.68
N THR A 160 -16.33 5.30 -10.75
CA THR A 160 -15.97 4.41 -9.65
C THR A 160 -15.47 3.05 -10.16
N ASN A 161 -16.12 2.49 -11.17
CA ASN A 161 -15.68 1.24 -11.78
C ASN A 161 -14.30 1.36 -12.42
N VAL A 162 -14.00 2.47 -13.10
CA VAL A 162 -12.66 2.72 -13.66
C VAL A 162 -11.61 2.80 -12.56
N PHE A 163 -11.86 3.52 -11.46
CA PHE A 163 -10.94 3.62 -10.33
C PHE A 163 -10.66 2.27 -9.69
N VAL A 164 -11.71 1.49 -9.41
CA VAL A 164 -11.58 0.14 -8.84
C VAL A 164 -10.82 -0.79 -9.80
N GLN A 165 -11.03 -0.67 -11.10
CA GLN A 165 -10.31 -1.47 -12.09
C GLN A 165 -8.83 -1.11 -12.15
N VAL A 166 -8.49 0.18 -12.16
CA VAL A 166 -7.11 0.67 -12.12
C VAL A 166 -6.40 0.17 -10.85
N GLN A 167 -7.03 0.35 -9.69
CA GLN A 167 -6.50 -0.13 -8.42
C GLN A 167 -6.23 -1.64 -8.46
N ARG A 168 -7.21 -2.46 -8.87
CA ARG A 168 -7.03 -3.92 -8.98
C ARG A 168 -5.89 -4.30 -9.93
N SER A 169 -5.73 -3.57 -11.03
CA SER A 169 -4.67 -3.81 -12.00
C SER A 169 -3.30 -3.48 -11.40
N VAL A 170 -3.17 -2.32 -10.76
CA VAL A 170 -1.92 -1.90 -10.10
C VAL A 170 -1.54 -2.88 -8.99
N THR A 171 -2.48 -3.25 -8.13
CA THR A 171 -2.27 -4.22 -7.05
C THR A 171 -1.87 -5.60 -7.61
N LYS A 172 -2.53 -6.09 -8.65
CA LYS A 172 -2.21 -7.40 -9.26
C LYS A 172 -0.82 -7.41 -9.88
N VAL A 173 -0.48 -6.37 -10.66
CA VAL A 173 0.84 -6.22 -11.29
C VAL A 173 1.91 -6.00 -10.23
N GLY A 174 1.67 -5.11 -9.26
CA GLY A 174 2.58 -4.82 -8.15
C GLY A 174 2.94 -6.07 -7.36
N ARG A 175 1.95 -6.87 -6.94
CA ARG A 175 2.18 -8.15 -6.25
C ARG A 175 2.96 -9.15 -7.10
N GLY A 176 2.72 -9.19 -8.40
CA GLY A 176 3.51 -10.00 -9.34
C GLY A 176 4.98 -9.60 -9.34
N ILE A 177 5.26 -8.30 -9.44
CA ILE A 177 6.62 -7.75 -9.40
C ILE A 177 7.30 -8.07 -8.05
N VAL A 178 6.60 -7.83 -6.93
CA VAL A 178 7.08 -8.13 -5.58
C VAL A 178 7.51 -9.60 -5.46
N LEU A 179 6.67 -10.52 -5.94
CA LEU A 179 6.96 -11.95 -5.90
C LEU A 179 8.18 -12.32 -6.73
N VAL A 180 8.29 -11.82 -7.95
CA VAL A 180 9.45 -12.06 -8.83
C VAL A 180 10.74 -11.53 -8.20
N LEU A 181 10.72 -10.28 -7.70
CA LEU A 181 11.88 -9.67 -7.05
C LEU A 181 12.28 -10.41 -5.77
N MET A 182 11.32 -10.92 -5.00
CA MET A 182 11.60 -11.75 -3.82
C MET A 182 12.32 -13.04 -4.21
N VAL A 183 11.88 -13.73 -5.26
CA VAL A 183 12.53 -14.94 -5.76
C VAL A 183 13.95 -14.64 -6.24
N VAL A 184 14.15 -13.56 -7.01
CA VAL A 184 15.48 -13.12 -7.47
C VAL A 184 16.39 -12.83 -6.28
N SER A 185 15.88 -12.14 -5.25
CA SER A 185 16.64 -11.83 -4.03
C SER A 185 17.09 -13.08 -3.29
N ILE A 186 16.21 -14.07 -3.13
CA ILE A 186 16.54 -15.36 -2.51
C ILE A 186 17.62 -16.11 -3.31
N ILE A 187 17.53 -16.11 -4.64
CA ILE A 187 18.53 -16.74 -5.52
C ILE A 187 19.88 -16.02 -5.39
N THR A 188 19.89 -14.70 -5.34
CA THR A 188 21.10 -13.88 -5.20
C THR A 188 21.83 -14.17 -3.89
N VAL A 189 21.10 -14.14 -2.76
CA VAL A 189 21.66 -14.52 -1.45
C VAL A 189 22.16 -15.95 -1.47
N GLY A 190 21.37 -16.87 -2.01
CA GLY A 190 21.73 -18.27 -2.10
C GLY A 190 23.01 -18.51 -2.91
N SER A 191 23.20 -17.79 -4.00
CA SER A 191 24.41 -17.88 -4.84
C SER A 191 25.63 -17.34 -4.11
N THR A 192 25.49 -16.23 -3.37
CA THR A 192 26.57 -15.65 -2.58
C THR A 192 27.00 -16.57 -1.44
N ILE A 193 26.04 -17.14 -0.71
CA ILE A 193 26.32 -18.11 0.34
C ILE A 193 27.00 -19.37 -0.22
N ARG A 194 26.58 -19.86 -1.38
CA ARG A 194 27.22 -20.99 -2.06
C ARG A 194 28.68 -20.71 -2.33
N LEU A 195 28.99 -19.52 -2.82
CA LEU A 195 30.37 -19.12 -3.10
C LEU A 195 31.19 -18.98 -1.81
N SER A 196 30.58 -18.47 -0.73
CA SER A 196 31.19 -18.41 0.61
C SER A 196 31.50 -19.81 1.17
N VAL A 197 30.57 -20.76 1.02
CA VAL A 197 30.79 -22.19 1.41
C VAL A 197 31.92 -22.81 0.60
N PHE A 198 31.93 -22.61 -0.72
CA PHE A 198 32.99 -23.14 -1.59
C PHE A 198 34.38 -22.59 -1.23
N ALA A 199 34.49 -21.30 -0.97
CA ALA A 199 35.74 -20.68 -0.53
C ALA A 199 36.32 -21.26 0.79
N ARG A 200 35.46 -21.89 1.60
CA ARG A 200 35.83 -22.45 2.91
C ARG A 200 35.66 -23.96 3.00
N ARG A 201 35.59 -24.65 1.88
CA ARG A 201 35.36 -26.10 1.85
C ARG A 201 36.34 -26.90 2.72
N ARG A 202 37.61 -26.52 2.74
CA ARG A 202 38.63 -27.20 3.56
C ARG A 202 38.38 -27.03 5.08
N GLU A 203 37.98 -25.85 5.53
CA GLU A 203 37.61 -25.61 6.94
C GLU A 203 36.39 -26.48 7.33
N ILE A 204 35.41 -26.57 6.43
CA ILE A 204 34.19 -27.37 6.62
C ILE A 204 34.53 -28.87 6.70
N GLU A 205 35.39 -29.37 5.81
CA GLU A 205 35.87 -30.75 5.81
C GLU A 205 36.54 -31.10 7.14
N ILE A 206 37.48 -30.29 7.62
CA ILE A 206 38.15 -30.46 8.88
C ILE A 206 37.13 -30.50 10.04
N MET A 207 36.16 -29.58 10.07
CA MET A 207 35.13 -29.58 11.11
C MET A 207 34.28 -30.85 11.07
N LYS A 208 33.94 -31.36 9.89
CA LYS A 208 33.22 -32.64 9.75
C LYS A 208 34.04 -33.85 10.21
N TYR A 209 35.34 -33.87 9.88
CA TYR A 209 36.24 -34.95 10.37
C TYR A 209 36.36 -35.00 11.89
N VAL A 210 36.30 -33.86 12.57
CA VAL A 210 36.30 -33.76 14.03
C VAL A 210 34.91 -34.05 14.65
N GLY A 211 33.91 -34.37 13.83
CA GLY A 211 32.57 -34.77 14.30
C GLY A 211 31.58 -33.60 14.49
N ALA A 212 31.82 -32.45 13.86
CA ALA A 212 30.87 -31.33 13.95
C ALA A 212 29.54 -31.69 13.27
N THR A 213 28.44 -31.39 13.97
CA THR A 213 27.08 -31.57 13.43
C THR A 213 26.81 -30.60 12.27
N ASN A 214 25.93 -30.99 11.34
CA ASN A 214 25.55 -30.14 10.21
C ASN A 214 25.04 -28.76 10.68
N GLY A 215 24.31 -28.69 11.79
CA GLY A 215 23.83 -27.42 12.34
C GLY A 215 24.95 -26.48 12.78
N LEU A 216 26.03 -27.02 13.36
CA LEU A 216 27.20 -26.23 13.76
C LEU A 216 27.95 -25.63 12.58
N VAL A 217 27.97 -26.35 11.46
CA VAL A 217 28.60 -25.90 10.21
C VAL A 217 27.71 -24.89 9.49
N THR A 218 26.39 -25.04 9.54
CA THR A 218 25.42 -24.23 8.82
C THR A 218 25.18 -22.85 9.48
N LEU A 219 25.18 -22.81 10.83
CA LEU A 219 24.79 -21.63 11.59
C LEU A 219 25.58 -20.35 11.23
N PRO A 220 26.91 -20.35 11.05
CA PRO A 220 27.65 -19.17 10.69
C PRO A 220 27.22 -18.57 9.34
N PHE A 221 26.84 -19.37 8.36
CA PHE A 221 26.39 -18.91 7.06
C PHE A 221 24.96 -18.37 7.09
N VAL A 222 24.09 -18.93 7.95
CA VAL A 222 22.75 -18.36 8.18
C VAL A 222 22.87 -16.99 8.83
N VAL A 223 23.76 -16.83 9.80
CA VAL A 223 24.06 -15.53 10.42
C VAL A 223 24.63 -14.55 9.40
N GLU A 224 25.53 -15.01 8.52
CA GLU A 224 26.08 -14.21 7.41
C GLU A 224 24.97 -13.71 6.49
N GLY A 225 24.03 -14.57 6.06
CA GLY A 225 22.88 -14.21 5.24
C GLY A 225 21.91 -13.26 5.95
N LEU A 226 21.60 -13.51 7.23
CA LEU A 226 20.80 -12.61 8.05
C LEU A 226 21.43 -11.21 8.17
N ALA A 227 22.74 -11.15 8.42
CA ALA A 227 23.45 -9.87 8.54
C ALA A 227 23.46 -9.09 7.22
N MET A 228 23.73 -9.77 6.08
CA MET A 228 23.60 -9.14 4.76
C MET A 228 22.18 -8.64 4.50
N GLY A 229 21.17 -9.43 4.83
CA GLY A 229 19.77 -9.06 4.69
C GLY A 229 19.39 -7.84 5.55
N LEU A 230 19.82 -7.79 6.81
CA LEU A 230 19.57 -6.66 7.69
C LEU A 230 20.27 -5.38 7.21
N ILE A 231 21.54 -5.46 6.80
CA ILE A 231 22.27 -4.30 6.25
C ILE A 231 21.57 -3.79 4.97
N SER A 232 21.17 -4.69 4.09
CA SER A 232 20.40 -4.34 2.88
C SER A 232 19.04 -3.73 3.24
N GLY A 233 18.38 -4.24 4.27
CA GLY A 233 17.12 -3.68 4.79
C GLY A 233 17.26 -2.24 5.30
N VAL A 234 18.36 -1.95 6.03
CA VAL A 234 18.66 -0.58 6.49
C VAL A 234 18.92 0.35 5.30
N LEU A 235 19.73 -0.09 4.33
CA LEU A 235 19.98 0.70 3.12
C LEU A 235 18.70 0.92 2.31
N THR A 236 17.89 -0.11 2.16
CA THR A 236 16.57 -0.02 1.52
C THR A 236 15.68 1.00 2.22
N ALA A 237 15.57 0.94 3.55
CA ALA A 237 14.79 1.91 4.31
C ALA A 237 15.27 3.34 4.07
N ALA A 238 16.57 3.58 4.13
CA ALA A 238 17.16 4.90 3.92
C ALA A 238 16.90 5.43 2.50
N ILE A 239 17.13 4.59 1.47
CA ILE A 239 16.92 4.97 0.07
C ILE A 239 15.42 5.20 -0.22
N SER A 240 14.56 4.32 0.27
CA SER A 240 13.12 4.41 0.03
C SER A 240 12.49 5.60 0.74
N LEU A 241 12.87 5.88 1.98
CA LEU A 241 12.38 7.06 2.71
C LEU A 241 12.89 8.36 2.07
N GLY A 242 14.18 8.42 1.71
CA GLY A 242 14.75 9.58 1.03
C GLY A 242 14.11 9.82 -0.34
N GLY A 243 13.95 8.77 -1.15
CA GLY A 243 13.31 8.86 -2.46
C GLY A 243 11.82 9.24 -2.37
N TYR A 244 11.09 8.66 -1.42
CA TYR A 244 9.69 8.99 -1.22
C TYR A 244 9.49 10.42 -0.70
N SER A 245 10.30 10.86 0.27
CA SER A 245 10.25 12.24 0.78
C SER A 245 10.58 13.27 -0.32
N TYR A 246 11.55 12.96 -1.17
CA TYR A 246 11.88 13.79 -2.33
C TYR A 246 10.70 13.85 -3.32
N MET A 247 10.04 12.71 -3.59
CA MET A 247 8.89 12.66 -4.48
C MET A 247 7.71 13.48 -3.95
N VAL A 248 7.41 13.39 -2.65
CA VAL A 248 6.35 14.19 -2.01
C VAL A 248 6.68 15.69 -2.07
N GLN A 249 7.91 16.10 -1.74
CA GLN A 249 8.32 17.51 -1.85
C GLN A 249 8.30 18.03 -3.29
N ALA A 250 8.67 17.20 -4.26
CA ALA A 250 8.62 17.57 -5.67
C ALA A 250 7.19 17.74 -6.16
N SER A 251 6.21 17.03 -5.60
CA SER A 251 4.79 17.17 -5.95
C SER A 251 4.20 18.51 -5.51
N ASP A 252 4.68 19.09 -4.40
CA ASP A 252 4.23 20.40 -3.90
C ASP A 252 4.62 21.56 -4.87
N GLY A 253 5.57 21.34 -5.77
CA GLY A 253 6.01 22.33 -6.75
C GLY A 253 5.43 22.18 -8.16
N LEU A 254 4.56 21.19 -8.42
CA LEU A 254 4.02 20.94 -9.75
C LEU A 254 2.92 21.93 -10.16
N GLY A 255 2.27 22.61 -9.21
CA GLY A 255 1.21 23.59 -9.40
C GLY A 255 -0.09 23.04 -9.99
N GLY A 256 -1.19 23.79 -9.82
CA GLY A 256 -2.48 23.50 -10.43
C GLY A 256 -3.15 22.21 -9.95
N VAL A 257 -3.84 21.53 -10.87
CA VAL A 257 -4.63 20.32 -10.55
C VAL A 257 -3.77 19.18 -9.99
N TRP A 258 -2.50 19.08 -10.39
CA TRP A 258 -1.59 18.04 -9.89
C TRP A 258 -1.22 18.23 -8.44
N GLU A 259 -0.97 19.46 -8.00
CA GLU A 259 -0.73 19.79 -6.60
C GLU A 259 -1.96 19.47 -5.74
N MET A 260 -3.16 19.84 -6.21
CA MET A 260 -4.41 19.56 -5.53
C MET A 260 -4.67 18.05 -5.37
N ILE A 261 -4.44 17.25 -6.42
CA ILE A 261 -4.67 15.81 -6.38
C ILE A 261 -3.56 15.10 -5.58
N MET A 262 -2.31 15.37 -5.89
CA MET A 262 -1.18 14.67 -5.28
C MET A 262 -0.93 15.10 -3.83
N GLY A 263 -1.08 16.38 -3.52
CA GLY A 263 -0.86 16.91 -2.17
C GLY A 263 -1.83 16.34 -1.12
N GLN A 264 -3.06 15.97 -1.52
CA GLN A 264 -4.05 15.41 -0.61
C GLN A 264 -4.23 13.89 -0.75
N ALA A 265 -3.90 13.32 -1.90
CA ALA A 265 -4.06 11.90 -2.16
C ALA A 265 -2.83 11.06 -1.77
N LEU A 266 -1.63 11.65 -1.74
CA LEU A 266 -0.42 10.95 -1.32
C LEU A 266 -0.42 10.71 0.20
N VAL A 267 0.00 9.53 0.57
CA VAL A 267 0.16 9.17 1.98
C VAL A 267 1.29 10.01 2.61
N PRO A 268 1.06 10.70 3.74
CA PRO A 268 2.09 11.53 4.34
C PRO A 268 3.31 10.71 4.76
N VAL A 269 4.51 11.28 4.60
CA VAL A 269 5.79 10.62 4.91
C VAL A 269 5.80 10.04 6.33
N SER A 270 5.17 10.75 7.30
CA SER A 270 5.06 10.30 8.69
C SER A 270 4.30 8.98 8.87
N ALA A 271 3.30 8.71 8.05
CA ALA A 271 2.56 7.44 8.08
C ALA A 271 3.34 6.31 7.39
N VAL A 272 4.12 6.65 6.37
CA VAL A 272 4.91 5.69 5.59
C VAL A 272 6.11 5.16 6.38
N TRP A 273 6.68 5.95 7.28
CA TRP A 273 7.80 5.53 8.14
C TRP A 273 7.51 4.26 8.93
N SER A 274 6.35 4.22 9.57
CA SER A 274 5.93 3.09 10.40
C SER A 274 5.77 1.79 9.60
N THR A 275 5.62 1.88 8.29
CA THR A 275 5.45 0.73 7.39
C THR A 275 6.77 0.35 6.71
N ILE A 276 7.52 1.31 6.15
CA ILE A 276 8.76 1.04 5.39
C ILE A 276 9.84 0.44 6.27
N ILE A 277 10.07 0.98 7.47
CA ILE A 277 11.17 0.51 8.33
C ILE A 277 11.00 -0.96 8.70
N PRO A 278 9.89 -1.40 9.34
CA PRO A 278 9.74 -2.80 9.69
C PRO A 278 9.66 -3.70 8.45
N TYR A 279 8.99 -3.27 7.37
CA TYR A 279 8.90 -4.02 6.12
C TYR A 279 10.29 -4.31 5.54
N SER A 280 11.17 -3.30 5.46
CA SER A 280 12.53 -3.44 4.92
C SER A 280 13.42 -4.31 5.82
N LEU A 281 13.37 -4.12 7.14
CA LEU A 281 14.20 -4.88 8.09
C LEU A 281 13.76 -6.34 8.18
N ILE A 282 12.46 -6.58 8.36
CA ILE A 282 11.91 -7.94 8.45
C ILE A 282 12.07 -8.64 7.10
N GLY A 283 11.71 -7.97 5.99
CA GLY A 283 11.89 -8.50 4.64
C GLY A 283 13.33 -8.87 4.35
N GLY A 284 14.30 -8.00 4.70
CA GLY A 284 15.73 -8.27 4.57
C GLY A 284 16.19 -9.47 5.38
N ALA A 285 15.78 -9.53 6.65
CA ALA A 285 16.11 -10.66 7.52
C ALA A 285 15.51 -11.99 7.00
N VAL A 286 14.26 -11.97 6.53
CA VAL A 286 13.59 -13.15 5.97
C VAL A 286 14.27 -13.61 4.68
N VAL A 287 14.51 -12.71 3.73
CA VAL A 287 15.16 -13.04 2.45
C VAL A 287 16.60 -13.52 2.69
N GLY A 288 17.37 -12.82 3.53
CA GLY A 288 18.73 -13.20 3.89
C GLY A 288 18.80 -14.54 4.61
N GLY A 289 17.91 -14.77 5.57
CA GLY A 289 17.83 -16.03 6.33
C GLY A 289 17.36 -17.21 5.47
N LEU A 290 16.26 -17.07 4.74
CA LEU A 290 15.75 -18.12 3.87
C LEU A 290 16.71 -18.43 2.73
N GLY A 291 17.25 -17.42 2.03
CA GLY A 291 18.19 -17.58 0.95
C GLY A 291 19.44 -18.37 1.38
N SER A 292 20.00 -18.04 2.56
CA SER A 292 21.13 -18.78 3.13
C SER A 292 20.75 -20.21 3.50
N MET A 293 19.60 -20.41 4.15
CA MET A 293 19.17 -21.74 4.61
C MET A 293 18.90 -22.70 3.44
N PHE A 294 18.22 -22.23 2.39
CA PHE A 294 17.94 -23.02 1.19
C PHE A 294 19.24 -23.38 0.44
N SER A 295 20.17 -22.42 0.31
CA SER A 295 21.43 -22.66 -0.38
C SER A 295 22.28 -23.72 0.29
N ILE A 296 22.37 -23.71 1.61
CA ILE A 296 23.24 -24.63 2.37
C ILE A 296 22.66 -26.04 2.41
N ARG A 297 21.34 -26.18 2.63
CA ARG A 297 20.71 -27.52 2.68
C ARG A 297 20.94 -28.34 1.43
N LYS A 298 20.96 -27.71 0.27
CA LYS A 298 21.16 -28.37 -1.03
C LYS A 298 22.61 -28.83 -1.26
N HIS A 299 23.61 -28.29 -0.53
CA HIS A 299 25.02 -28.49 -0.81
C HIS A 299 25.81 -29.15 0.34
N LEU A 300 25.17 -29.40 1.49
CA LEU A 300 25.76 -30.17 2.61
C LEU A 300 25.49 -31.68 2.54
N ASN A 301 24.69 -32.15 1.59
CA ASN A 301 24.49 -33.57 1.30
C ASN A 301 25.63 -34.05 0.40
N VAL A 302 26.88 -33.98 0.88
CA VAL A 302 28.03 -34.68 0.38
C VAL A 302 28.52 -35.64 1.45
#